data_ebcb51ea7180def84fcf5f661d99b28b
#
_entry.id   ebcb51ea7180def84fcf5f661d99b28b
#
_cell.length_a   1.000
_cell.length_b   1.000
_cell.length_c   1.000
_cell.angle_alpha   90.00
_cell.angle_beta   90.00
_cell.angle_gamma   90.00
#
_symmetry.space_group_name_H-M   'P 1'
#
loop_
_entity.id
_entity.type
_entity.pdbx_description
1 polymer ?
#
loop_
_entity_poly.entity_id
_entity_poly.type
_entity_poly.pdbx_seq_one_letter_code
_entity_poly.pdbx_strand_id
1 'polypeptide(L)'
;MMTKNADKKREQMMMFIMDDMVPQNHMLRLIDKAINWNFIYDLVEEKYCLDNGRPSMDPVMLIKIPFIQYLYGIKSMRQTIKEIEVNVAYRWFLGLDMLDPVPHFSTFGKNYTRRFKDTDLFEQIFSKILEDCMKYKLVNTDQIFVDATHIKACANSKRIAREQALWYDEELNKEIEKDRLAHGKRPLKKKDDNQPPTSGGAGTAPLSEPEEIPEGVKTQKFSTSDPESGWFRKGEHKHVFAYAVETACDKHGWILGYTVHPGNEHDSRTFKTLYDKLKKLAKILEKRGWNTAGFLAFLTKIKKELIISEKWCWA
;
A
#
# COMPACT_ATOMS: atom_id res chain seq x y z
N MET A 1 1.46 52.14 -15.00
CA MET A 1 2.90 52.33 -15.24
C MET A 1 3.54 50.93 -15.23
N MET A 2 4.22 50.53 -16.30
CA MET A 2 4.85 49.21 -16.40
C MET A 2 6.29 49.30 -15.85
N THR A 3 6.59 48.57 -14.80
CA THR A 3 7.94 48.48 -14.23
C THR A 3 8.74 47.42 -14.99
N LYS A 4 9.87 47.80 -15.59
CA LYS A 4 10.80 46.87 -16.22
C LYS A 4 11.87 46.49 -15.21
N ASN A 5 11.95 45.22 -14.83
CA ASN A 5 13.02 44.70 -13.96
C ASN A 5 14.24 44.36 -14.85
N ALA A 6 15.08 45.38 -15.11
CA ALA A 6 16.25 45.26 -15.97
C ALA A 6 17.45 44.63 -15.23
N ASP A 7 17.55 44.81 -13.90
CA ASP A 7 18.68 44.38 -13.11
C ASP A 7 18.46 42.94 -12.59
N LYS A 8 19.10 41.98 -13.25
CA LYS A 8 19.10 40.60 -12.85
C LYS A 8 20.13 40.39 -11.72
N LYS A 9 19.70 40.49 -10.46
CA LYS A 9 20.57 40.27 -9.28
C LYS A 9 20.90 38.80 -9.01
N ARG A 10 21.00 37.96 -10.04
CA ARG A 10 21.27 36.52 -9.88
C ARG A 10 22.69 36.22 -9.40
N GLU A 11 23.63 37.11 -9.65
CA GLU A 11 25.04 36.98 -9.30
C GLU A 11 25.38 37.66 -7.97
N GLN A 12 24.40 38.23 -7.30
CA GLN A 12 24.61 38.87 -6.00
C GLN A 12 24.95 37.81 -4.96
N MET A 13 26.11 37.95 -4.33
CA MET A 13 26.49 37.12 -3.20
C MET A 13 25.65 37.51 -1.97
N MET A 14 25.00 36.56 -1.35
CA MET A 14 24.21 36.72 -0.14
C MET A 14 24.61 35.68 0.88
N MET A 15 24.73 36.10 2.16
CA MET A 15 24.90 35.22 3.30
C MET A 15 23.56 35.06 3.99
N PHE A 16 23.06 33.83 4.09
CA PHE A 16 21.83 33.49 4.78
C PHE A 16 21.94 32.09 5.39
N ILE A 17 21.17 31.86 6.43
CA ILE A 17 20.98 30.54 7.02
C ILE A 17 19.77 29.91 6.32
N MET A 18 19.84 28.62 5.98
CA MET A 18 18.74 27.92 5.33
C MET A 18 17.44 28.00 6.12
N ASP A 19 17.54 28.03 7.46
CA ASP A 19 16.39 28.18 8.33
C ASP A 19 15.64 29.49 8.10
N ASP A 20 16.32 30.57 7.79
CA ASP A 20 15.70 31.88 7.52
C ASP A 20 15.00 31.94 6.16
N MET A 21 15.39 31.06 5.22
CA MET A 21 14.79 31.01 3.89
C MET A 21 13.41 30.38 3.86
N VAL A 22 13.07 29.55 4.84
CA VAL A 22 11.76 28.90 4.94
C VAL A 22 10.86 29.70 5.90
N PRO A 23 9.72 30.23 5.46
CA PRO A 23 8.81 30.98 6.32
C PRO A 23 8.37 30.20 7.57
N GLN A 24 8.24 30.88 8.71
CA GLN A 24 7.87 30.24 9.98
C GLN A 24 6.48 29.56 9.95
N ASN A 25 5.57 30.06 9.14
CA ASN A 25 4.23 29.49 8.94
C ASN A 25 4.16 28.46 7.80
N HIS A 26 5.31 28.06 7.23
CA HIS A 26 5.33 27.06 6.16
C HIS A 26 4.85 25.69 6.67
N MET A 27 4.02 24.99 5.87
CA MET A 27 3.39 23.72 6.26
C MET A 27 4.43 22.68 6.73
N LEU A 28 5.56 22.54 6.05
CA LEU A 28 6.60 21.58 6.43
C LEU A 28 7.22 21.87 7.79
N ARG A 29 7.33 23.16 8.19
CA ARG A 29 7.75 23.51 9.54
C ARG A 29 6.75 23.09 10.60
N LEU A 30 5.48 23.30 10.33
CA LEU A 30 4.41 22.90 11.25
C LEU A 30 4.39 21.38 11.41
N ILE A 31 4.57 20.64 10.32
CA ILE A 31 4.63 19.18 10.33
C ILE A 31 5.88 18.69 11.07
N ASP A 32 7.04 19.25 10.78
CA ASP A 32 8.30 18.84 11.44
C ASP A 32 8.29 19.10 12.94
N LYS A 33 7.65 20.19 13.36
CA LYS A 33 7.42 20.49 14.77
C LYS A 33 6.38 19.58 15.45
N ALA A 34 5.35 19.17 14.69
CA ALA A 34 4.26 18.33 15.20
C ALA A 34 4.67 16.87 15.34
N ILE A 35 5.51 16.35 14.45
CA ILE A 35 5.91 14.95 14.40
C ILE A 35 7.35 14.81 14.85
N ASN A 36 7.56 14.07 15.94
CA ASN A 36 8.92 13.65 16.32
C ASN A 36 9.33 12.43 15.48
N TRP A 37 10.15 12.63 14.47
CA TRP A 37 10.57 11.59 13.53
C TRP A 37 11.57 10.58 14.12
N ASN A 38 12.11 10.81 15.31
CA ASN A 38 13.15 9.96 15.88
C ASN A 38 12.69 8.52 16.13
N PHE A 39 11.39 8.30 16.33
CA PHE A 39 10.87 6.93 16.50
C PHE A 39 11.11 6.02 15.29
N ILE A 40 11.38 6.60 14.10
CA ILE A 40 11.70 5.82 12.91
C ILE A 40 13.03 5.08 13.08
N TYR A 41 14.02 5.71 13.74
CA TYR A 41 15.30 5.04 14.02
C TYR A 41 15.08 3.76 14.82
N ASP A 42 14.29 3.83 15.89
CA ASP A 42 13.98 2.69 16.76
C ASP A 42 13.28 1.55 15.98
N LEU A 43 12.42 1.89 15.02
CA LEU A 43 11.67 0.91 14.21
C LEU A 43 12.53 0.19 13.17
N VAL A 44 13.62 0.81 12.73
CA VAL A 44 14.44 0.28 11.63
C VAL A 44 15.82 -0.16 12.06
N GLU A 45 16.26 0.09 13.28
CA GLU A 45 17.61 -0.19 13.78
C GLU A 45 18.06 -1.62 13.45
N GLU A 46 17.22 -2.60 13.73
CA GLU A 46 17.49 -4.01 13.46
C GLU A 46 17.68 -4.36 11.96
N LYS A 47 17.27 -3.47 11.06
CA LYS A 47 17.41 -3.64 9.60
C LYS A 47 18.74 -3.09 9.07
N TYR A 48 19.55 -2.48 9.93
CA TYR A 48 20.83 -1.89 9.58
C TYR A 48 21.97 -2.62 10.28
N CYS A 49 23.04 -2.87 9.53
CA CYS A 49 24.27 -3.45 10.10
C CYS A 49 25.06 -2.34 10.80
N LEU A 50 25.49 -2.59 12.03
CA LEU A 50 26.20 -1.60 12.84
C LEU A 50 27.67 -1.45 12.39
N ASP A 51 28.33 -2.55 12.02
CA ASP A 51 29.79 -2.63 11.91
C ASP A 51 30.33 -2.85 10.50
N ASN A 52 29.47 -3.02 9.49
CA ASN A 52 29.93 -3.40 8.16
C ASN A 52 29.16 -2.71 7.03
N GLY A 53 29.91 -2.28 6.01
CA GLY A 53 29.35 -1.74 4.78
C GLY A 53 29.51 -0.22 4.62
N ARG A 54 29.11 0.28 3.44
CA ARG A 54 29.06 1.71 3.16
C ARG A 54 28.02 2.39 4.04
N PRO A 55 28.29 3.59 4.60
CA PRO A 55 27.29 4.36 5.34
C PRO A 55 25.97 4.43 4.58
N SER A 56 24.88 4.06 5.26
CA SER A 56 23.55 4.07 4.68
C SER A 56 23.00 5.49 4.65
N MET A 57 22.03 5.72 3.80
CA MET A 57 21.23 6.93 3.85
C MET A 57 20.38 6.95 5.11
N ASP A 58 20.18 8.13 5.67
CA ASP A 58 19.32 8.35 6.82
C ASP A 58 17.90 7.77 6.56
N PRO A 59 17.42 6.85 7.41
CA PRO A 59 16.09 6.28 7.28
C PRO A 59 14.96 7.30 7.42
N VAL A 60 15.13 8.33 8.25
CA VAL A 60 14.13 9.42 8.40
C VAL A 60 14.00 10.17 7.08
N MET A 61 15.13 10.52 6.44
CA MET A 61 15.10 11.16 5.13
C MET A 61 14.40 10.27 4.08
N LEU A 62 14.68 8.95 4.09
CA LEU A 62 14.05 8.00 3.17
C LEU A 62 12.53 7.96 3.31
N ILE A 63 11.98 8.14 4.52
CA ILE A 63 10.54 8.20 4.78
C ILE A 63 9.97 9.59 4.46
N LYS A 64 10.71 10.66 4.73
CA LYS A 64 10.28 12.03 4.43
C LYS A 64 10.16 12.30 2.92
N ILE A 65 10.95 11.64 2.07
CA ILE A 65 10.87 11.82 0.59
C ILE A 65 9.50 11.41 0.03
N PRO A 66 8.98 10.18 0.19
CA PRO A 66 7.64 9.84 -0.25
C PRO A 66 6.57 10.63 0.50
N PHE A 67 6.80 11.03 1.74
CA PHE A 67 5.89 11.91 2.46
C PHE A 67 5.68 13.25 1.73
N ILE A 68 6.75 13.90 1.27
CA ILE A 68 6.66 15.10 0.42
C ILE A 68 5.89 14.79 -0.86
N GLN A 69 6.17 13.66 -1.51
CA GLN A 69 5.51 13.26 -2.74
C GLN A 69 3.99 13.21 -2.59
N TYR A 70 3.51 12.56 -1.54
CA TYR A 70 2.07 12.41 -1.31
C TYR A 70 1.43 13.70 -0.79
N LEU A 71 2.09 14.41 0.10
CA LEU A 71 1.59 15.68 0.67
C LEU A 71 1.33 16.74 -0.42
N TYR A 72 2.21 16.82 -1.38
CA TYR A 72 2.11 17.81 -2.48
C TYR A 72 1.53 17.23 -3.79
N GLY A 73 1.08 15.98 -3.78
CA GLY A 73 0.47 15.35 -4.95
C GLY A 73 1.41 15.19 -6.14
N ILE A 74 2.72 15.04 -5.91
CA ILE A 74 3.72 14.90 -6.98
C ILE A 74 3.56 13.52 -7.63
N LYS A 75 3.46 13.48 -8.97
CA LYS A 75 3.03 12.27 -9.70
C LYS A 75 4.02 11.11 -9.67
N SER A 76 5.31 11.35 -9.44
CA SER A 76 6.32 10.29 -9.48
C SER A 76 7.54 10.62 -8.62
N MET A 77 8.22 9.57 -8.11
CA MET A 77 9.45 9.71 -7.35
C MET A 77 10.55 10.47 -8.14
N ARG A 78 10.63 10.26 -9.45
CA ARG A 78 11.58 11.00 -10.30
C ARG A 78 11.31 12.49 -10.29
N GLN A 79 10.04 12.89 -10.35
CA GLN A 79 9.66 14.30 -10.28
C GLN A 79 9.90 14.85 -8.87
N THR A 80 9.60 14.07 -7.83
CA THR A 80 9.85 14.46 -6.44
C THR A 80 11.33 14.82 -6.23
N ILE A 81 12.24 13.99 -6.71
CA ILE A 81 13.68 14.28 -6.59
C ILE A 81 14.06 15.58 -7.31
N LYS A 82 13.54 15.82 -8.52
CA LYS A 82 13.79 17.08 -9.24
C LYS A 82 13.24 18.31 -8.51
N GLU A 83 12.08 18.18 -7.87
CA GLU A 83 11.52 19.25 -7.05
C GLU A 83 12.39 19.51 -5.79
N ILE A 84 12.87 18.44 -5.15
CA ILE A 84 13.77 18.55 -3.98
C ILE A 84 15.09 19.25 -4.38
N GLU A 85 15.62 19.03 -5.58
CA GLU A 85 16.85 19.67 -6.05
C GLU A 85 16.76 21.19 -6.02
N VAL A 86 15.60 21.75 -6.30
CA VAL A 86 15.41 23.20 -6.49
C VAL A 86 14.59 23.88 -5.39
N ASN A 87 13.91 23.12 -4.53
CA ASN A 87 13.02 23.67 -3.51
C ASN A 87 13.69 23.69 -2.15
N VAL A 88 13.96 24.90 -1.65
CA VAL A 88 14.63 25.12 -0.35
C VAL A 88 13.83 24.53 0.82
N ALA A 89 12.51 24.65 0.81
CA ALA A 89 11.68 24.13 1.91
C ALA A 89 11.70 22.59 1.97
N TYR A 90 11.78 21.91 0.82
CA TYR A 90 11.92 20.45 0.79
C TYR A 90 13.29 20.02 1.27
N ARG A 91 14.36 20.70 0.84
CA ARG A 91 15.73 20.45 1.32
C ARG A 91 15.83 20.63 2.82
N TRP A 92 15.31 21.76 3.33
CA TRP A 92 15.24 22.04 4.75
C TRP A 92 14.53 20.93 5.54
N PHE A 93 13.37 20.48 5.08
CA PHE A 93 12.60 19.44 5.74
C PHE A 93 13.31 18.08 5.76
N LEU A 94 14.13 17.80 4.75
CA LEU A 94 14.95 16.60 4.65
C LEU A 94 16.28 16.68 5.43
N GLY A 95 16.65 17.85 5.93
CA GLY A 95 17.95 18.11 6.57
C GLY A 95 19.10 18.14 5.58
N LEU A 96 18.84 18.45 4.30
CA LEU A 96 19.87 18.63 3.25
C LEU A 96 20.31 20.08 3.19
N ASP A 97 21.63 20.33 3.10
CA ASP A 97 22.18 21.64 2.78
C ASP A 97 21.95 21.98 1.29
N MET A 98 22.18 23.25 0.93
CA MET A 98 21.99 23.73 -0.46
C MET A 98 22.87 23.01 -1.47
N LEU A 99 24.05 22.56 -1.05
CA LEU A 99 25.03 21.86 -1.90
C LEU A 99 25.00 20.33 -1.75
N ASP A 100 24.25 19.81 -0.78
CA ASP A 100 24.16 18.37 -0.60
C ASP A 100 23.54 17.67 -1.80
N PRO A 101 24.07 16.51 -2.21
CA PRO A 101 23.51 15.75 -3.29
C PRO A 101 22.15 15.17 -2.88
N VAL A 102 21.14 15.36 -3.73
CA VAL A 102 19.84 14.74 -3.52
C VAL A 102 19.91 13.26 -3.93
N PRO A 103 19.29 12.35 -3.16
CA PRO A 103 19.29 10.93 -3.49
C PRO A 103 18.70 10.63 -4.87
N HIS A 104 19.27 9.65 -5.55
CA HIS A 104 18.70 9.22 -6.83
C HIS A 104 17.31 8.61 -6.63
N PHE A 105 16.38 8.84 -7.56
CA PHE A 105 14.98 8.40 -7.46
C PHE A 105 14.81 6.88 -7.22
N SER A 106 15.75 6.04 -7.68
CA SER A 106 15.70 4.59 -7.45
C SER A 106 16.15 4.17 -6.05
N THR A 107 16.72 5.09 -5.25
CA THR A 107 17.29 4.77 -3.93
C THR A 107 16.20 4.35 -2.95
N PHE A 108 15.07 5.07 -2.94
CA PHE A 108 13.93 4.68 -2.11
C PHE A 108 13.43 3.27 -2.48
N GLY A 109 13.18 3.01 -3.76
CA GLY A 109 12.68 1.70 -4.22
C GLY A 109 13.63 0.55 -3.88
N LYS A 110 14.96 0.76 -4.02
CA LYS A 110 15.95 -0.26 -3.64
C LYS A 110 15.97 -0.51 -2.12
N ASN A 111 15.88 0.53 -1.30
CA ASN A 111 15.81 0.39 0.16
C ASN A 111 14.49 -0.24 0.59
N TYR A 112 13.37 0.16 -0.03
CA TYR A 112 12.08 -0.46 0.21
C TYR A 112 12.14 -1.97 -0.02
N THR A 113 12.55 -2.39 -1.21
CA THR A 113 12.61 -3.82 -1.59
C THR A 113 13.55 -4.63 -0.69
N ARG A 114 14.67 -4.05 -0.24
CA ARG A 114 15.69 -4.78 0.52
C ARG A 114 15.44 -4.83 2.03
N ARG A 115 14.78 -3.80 2.59
CA ARG A 115 14.68 -3.61 4.05
C ARG A 115 13.26 -3.49 4.56
N PHE A 116 12.37 -2.84 3.81
CA PHE A 116 11.04 -2.45 4.29
C PHE A 116 9.92 -3.30 3.71
N LYS A 117 10.13 -3.93 2.54
CA LYS A 117 9.20 -4.88 1.95
C LYS A 117 9.03 -6.05 2.94
N ASP A 118 7.82 -6.56 3.04
CA ASP A 118 7.46 -7.65 3.94
C ASP A 118 7.62 -7.33 5.45
N THR A 119 7.66 -6.04 5.78
CA THR A 119 7.61 -5.55 7.16
C THR A 119 6.35 -4.71 7.40
N ASP A 120 5.95 -4.62 8.65
CA ASP A 120 4.83 -3.77 9.10
C ASP A 120 5.25 -2.32 9.42
N LEU A 121 6.42 -1.88 8.92
CA LEU A 121 7.00 -0.57 9.22
C LEU A 121 6.02 0.59 8.99
N PHE A 122 5.37 0.62 7.82
CA PHE A 122 4.43 1.72 7.51
C PHE A 122 3.17 1.66 8.37
N GLU A 123 2.74 0.47 8.76
CA GLU A 123 1.63 0.27 9.69
C GLU A 123 2.00 0.73 11.12
N GLN A 124 3.23 0.50 11.55
CA GLN A 124 3.75 0.99 12.83
C GLN A 124 3.88 2.52 12.83
N ILE A 125 4.38 3.12 11.74
CA ILE A 125 4.45 4.58 11.58
C ILE A 125 3.03 5.18 11.63
N PHE A 126 2.08 4.61 10.91
CA PHE A 126 0.68 5.04 10.94
C PHE A 126 0.10 4.95 12.35
N SER A 127 0.29 3.83 13.03
CA SER A 127 -0.19 3.61 14.39
C SER A 127 0.39 4.63 15.38
N LYS A 128 1.68 4.96 15.24
CA LYS A 128 2.34 5.93 16.09
C LYS A 128 1.77 7.35 15.91
N ILE A 129 1.57 7.76 14.66
CA ILE A 129 0.97 9.07 14.35
C ILE A 129 -0.47 9.12 14.86
N LEU A 130 -1.24 8.05 14.67
CA LEU A 130 -2.61 7.95 15.17
C LEU A 130 -2.67 8.06 16.70
N GLU A 131 -1.74 7.40 17.42
CA GLU A 131 -1.64 7.54 18.87
C GLU A 131 -1.41 8.99 19.30
N ASP A 132 -0.54 9.71 18.61
CA ASP A 132 -0.26 11.10 18.92
C ASP A 132 -1.48 11.99 18.62
N CYS A 133 -2.19 11.76 17.51
CA CYS A 133 -3.47 12.42 17.23
C CYS A 133 -4.52 12.18 18.33
N MET A 134 -4.57 10.96 18.86
CA MET A 134 -5.48 10.62 19.95
C MET A 134 -5.09 11.32 21.26
N LYS A 135 -3.81 11.41 21.60
CA LYS A 135 -3.32 12.15 22.78
C LYS A 135 -3.78 13.61 22.76
N TYR A 136 -3.79 14.22 21.58
CA TYR A 136 -4.28 15.59 21.39
C TYR A 136 -5.82 15.68 21.27
N LYS A 137 -6.55 14.56 21.45
CA LYS A 137 -8.01 14.48 21.37
C LYS A 137 -8.58 14.94 20.01
N LEU A 138 -7.82 14.75 18.95
CA LEU A 138 -8.23 15.09 17.58
C LEU A 138 -9.18 14.04 17.00
N VAL A 139 -9.08 12.80 17.48
CA VAL A 139 -9.85 11.65 17.01
C VAL A 139 -11.04 11.40 17.91
N ASN A 140 -12.22 11.20 17.30
CA ASN A 140 -13.44 10.82 18.00
C ASN A 140 -13.85 9.39 17.61
N THR A 141 -13.89 8.50 18.59
CA THR A 141 -14.18 7.07 18.38
C THR A 141 -15.66 6.70 18.59
N ASP A 142 -16.55 7.68 18.87
CA ASP A 142 -17.97 7.40 19.12
C ASP A 142 -18.73 6.98 17.87
N GLN A 143 -18.31 7.49 16.71
CA GLN A 143 -18.89 7.16 15.41
C GLN A 143 -17.77 6.86 14.41
N ILE A 144 -17.87 5.73 13.74
CA ILE A 144 -16.92 5.29 12.75
C ILE A 144 -17.65 5.05 11.44
N PHE A 145 -17.05 5.52 10.37
CA PHE A 145 -17.52 5.31 9.00
C PHE A 145 -16.52 4.40 8.30
N VAL A 146 -17.02 3.41 7.58
CA VAL A 146 -16.20 2.50 6.79
C VAL A 146 -16.63 2.61 5.35
N ASP A 147 -15.67 2.81 4.47
CA ASP A 147 -15.91 2.90 3.03
C ASP A 147 -14.77 2.23 2.26
N ALA A 148 -15.10 1.70 1.09
CA ALA A 148 -14.17 1.05 0.19
C ALA A 148 -13.97 1.87 -1.08
N THR A 149 -12.72 2.11 -1.45
CA THR A 149 -12.36 2.85 -2.65
C THR A 149 -11.42 2.04 -3.53
N HIS A 150 -11.66 2.01 -4.85
CA HIS A 150 -10.78 1.33 -5.79
C HIS A 150 -9.71 2.29 -6.32
N ILE A 151 -8.45 1.91 -6.14
CA ILE A 151 -7.28 2.64 -6.64
C ILE A 151 -6.70 1.88 -7.82
N LYS A 152 -6.54 2.57 -8.95
CA LYS A 152 -5.94 1.96 -10.15
C LYS A 152 -4.50 1.56 -9.87
N ALA A 153 -4.17 0.30 -10.15
CA ALA A 153 -2.82 -0.21 -10.05
C ALA A 153 -1.90 0.35 -11.15
N CYS A 154 -0.61 0.44 -10.87
CA CYS A 154 0.42 0.80 -11.86
C CYS A 154 0.78 -0.43 -12.72
N ALA A 155 -0.24 -1.08 -13.28
CA ALA A 155 -0.12 -2.30 -14.04
C ALA A 155 -0.26 -2.05 -15.54
N ASN A 156 0.56 -2.75 -16.34
CA ASN A 156 0.45 -2.68 -17.80
C ASN A 156 -0.70 -3.58 -18.27
N SER A 157 -1.80 -2.98 -18.70
CA SER A 157 -2.99 -3.69 -19.17
C SER A 157 -2.78 -4.57 -20.43
N LYS A 158 -1.67 -4.39 -21.14
CA LYS A 158 -1.31 -5.19 -22.32
C LYS A 158 -0.54 -6.47 -21.94
N ARG A 159 0.04 -6.54 -20.73
CA ARG A 159 0.78 -7.70 -20.22
C ARG A 159 -0.09 -8.46 -19.23
N ILE A 160 -1.01 -9.23 -19.76
CA ILE A 160 -1.94 -10.06 -18.98
C ILE A 160 -1.48 -11.51 -19.10
N ALA A 161 -1.20 -12.13 -17.96
CA ALA A 161 -1.13 -13.57 -17.85
C ALA A 161 -2.52 -14.10 -17.51
N ARG A 162 -2.93 -15.20 -18.15
CA ARG A 162 -4.14 -15.92 -17.79
C ARG A 162 -3.72 -17.17 -17.04
N GLU A 163 -4.02 -17.23 -15.76
CA GLU A 163 -3.96 -18.46 -15.01
C GLU A 163 -5.36 -19.07 -14.98
N GLN A 164 -5.45 -20.32 -15.40
CA GLN A 164 -6.64 -21.10 -15.12
C GLN A 164 -6.67 -21.36 -13.61
N ALA A 165 -7.76 -21.02 -12.96
CA ALA A 165 -7.86 -21.19 -11.51
C ALA A 165 -7.91 -22.70 -11.20
N LEU A 166 -6.78 -23.23 -10.77
CA LEU A 166 -6.58 -24.66 -10.45
C LEU A 166 -7.38 -25.13 -9.22
N TRP A 167 -7.99 -24.21 -8.47
CA TRP A 167 -8.71 -24.60 -7.24
C TRP A 167 -9.97 -25.43 -7.50
N TYR A 168 -10.55 -25.36 -8.71
CA TYR A 168 -11.67 -26.23 -9.07
C TYR A 168 -11.22 -27.69 -9.28
N ASP A 169 -9.95 -27.88 -9.61
CA ASP A 169 -9.39 -29.20 -9.86
C ASP A 169 -9.21 -30.02 -8.58
N GLU A 170 -8.93 -29.42 -7.43
CA GLU A 170 -8.74 -30.19 -6.19
C GLU A 170 -10.04 -30.73 -5.60
N GLU A 171 -11.13 -29.97 -5.64
CA GLU A 171 -12.43 -30.45 -5.16
C GLU A 171 -13.05 -31.46 -6.13
N LEU A 172 -12.98 -31.17 -7.42
CA LEU A 172 -13.44 -32.09 -8.45
C LEU A 172 -12.64 -33.40 -8.46
N ASN A 173 -11.32 -33.32 -8.28
CA ASN A 173 -10.48 -34.51 -8.17
C ASN A 173 -10.77 -35.31 -6.89
N LYS A 174 -11.11 -34.69 -5.78
CA LYS A 174 -11.56 -35.37 -4.56
C LYS A 174 -12.92 -36.06 -4.76
N GLU A 175 -13.86 -35.43 -5.47
CA GLU A 175 -15.14 -36.05 -5.78
C GLU A 175 -14.98 -37.21 -6.80
N ILE A 176 -14.17 -37.00 -7.84
CA ILE A 176 -13.85 -38.05 -8.82
C ILE A 176 -13.11 -39.23 -8.15
N GLU A 177 -12.20 -38.98 -7.23
CA GLU A 177 -11.52 -40.02 -6.45
C GLU A 177 -12.49 -40.81 -5.56
N LYS A 178 -13.43 -40.14 -4.89
CA LYS A 178 -14.49 -40.79 -4.12
C LYS A 178 -15.39 -41.68 -5.01
N ASP A 179 -15.80 -41.15 -6.16
CA ASP A 179 -16.64 -41.90 -7.09
C ASP A 179 -15.88 -43.10 -7.70
N ARG A 180 -14.61 -42.95 -8.03
CA ARG A 180 -13.75 -44.03 -8.54
C ARG A 180 -13.54 -45.13 -7.50
N LEU A 181 -13.32 -44.77 -6.24
CA LEU A 181 -13.17 -45.71 -5.12
C LEU A 181 -14.51 -46.48 -4.88
N ALA A 182 -15.64 -45.77 -4.95
CA ALA A 182 -16.96 -46.38 -4.81
C ALA A 182 -17.25 -47.40 -5.92
N HIS A 183 -16.66 -47.22 -7.11
CA HIS A 183 -16.80 -48.12 -8.26
C HIS A 183 -15.62 -49.10 -8.45
N GLY A 184 -14.74 -49.26 -7.46
CA GLY A 184 -13.62 -50.20 -7.49
C GLY A 184 -12.52 -49.89 -8.50
N LYS A 185 -12.43 -48.64 -8.96
CA LYS A 185 -11.40 -48.17 -9.92
C LYS A 185 -10.15 -47.68 -9.20
N ARG A 186 -9.00 -47.82 -9.86
CA ARG A 186 -7.71 -47.33 -9.30
C ARG A 186 -7.72 -45.81 -9.11
N PRO A 187 -7.08 -45.26 -8.04
CA PRO A 187 -6.96 -43.81 -7.82
C PRO A 187 -6.23 -43.13 -8.98
N LEU A 188 -6.47 -41.83 -9.14
CA LEU A 188 -5.80 -41.00 -10.16
C LEU A 188 -4.30 -40.91 -9.81
N LYS A 189 -3.43 -41.10 -10.80
CA LYS A 189 -1.99 -40.86 -10.60
C LYS A 189 -1.77 -39.39 -10.35
N LYS A 190 -1.18 -39.03 -9.22
CA LYS A 190 -0.67 -37.66 -9.00
C LYS A 190 0.37 -37.36 -10.07
N LYS A 191 0.23 -36.25 -10.79
CA LYS A 191 1.30 -35.71 -11.64
C LYS A 191 2.46 -35.33 -10.70
N ASP A 192 3.63 -35.92 -10.92
CA ASP A 192 4.85 -35.51 -10.22
C ASP A 192 5.25 -34.11 -10.72
N ASP A 193 5.17 -33.10 -9.84
CA ASP A 193 5.55 -31.70 -10.11
C ASP A 193 7.07 -31.48 -10.28
N ASN A 194 7.86 -32.54 -10.47
CA ASN A 194 9.33 -32.51 -10.54
C ASN A 194 9.92 -32.75 -11.94
N GLN A 195 9.17 -32.51 -13.03
CA GLN A 195 9.81 -32.46 -14.34
C GLN A 195 10.15 -31.01 -14.72
N PRO A 196 11.45 -30.66 -14.83
CA PRO A 196 11.84 -29.35 -15.33
C PRO A 196 11.39 -29.20 -16.79
N PRO A 197 10.95 -28.00 -17.20
CA PRO A 197 10.59 -27.76 -18.60
C PRO A 197 11.84 -27.97 -19.46
N THR A 198 11.77 -28.88 -20.42
CA THR A 198 12.81 -29.10 -21.43
C THR A 198 13.02 -27.80 -22.21
N SER A 199 14.21 -27.24 -22.08
CA SER A 199 14.70 -26.12 -22.85
C SER A 199 14.79 -26.50 -24.34
N GLY A 200 14.05 -25.81 -25.18
CA GLY A 200 14.12 -26.00 -26.62
C GLY A 200 13.65 -24.76 -27.38
N GLY A 201 14.60 -24.00 -27.94
CA GLY A 201 14.45 -23.30 -29.20
C GLY A 201 13.69 -21.97 -29.19
N ALA A 202 14.44 -20.90 -29.40
CA ALA A 202 13.94 -19.62 -29.89
C ALA A 202 13.23 -19.82 -31.25
N GLY A 203 11.93 -19.57 -31.25
CA GLY A 203 11.12 -19.49 -32.45
C GLY A 203 9.88 -18.69 -32.14
N THR A 204 9.74 -17.52 -32.77
CA THR A 204 8.52 -16.73 -32.80
C THR A 204 7.44 -17.56 -33.51
N ALA A 205 6.67 -18.34 -32.74
CA ALA A 205 5.45 -18.95 -33.23
C ALA A 205 4.30 -17.95 -33.09
N PRO A 206 3.40 -17.85 -34.10
CA PRO A 206 2.18 -17.05 -33.97
C PRO A 206 1.33 -17.61 -32.84
N LEU A 207 0.71 -16.72 -32.10
CA LEU A 207 -0.27 -17.04 -31.03
C LEU A 207 -1.30 -18.00 -31.61
N SER A 208 -1.25 -19.27 -31.21
CA SER A 208 -2.30 -20.23 -31.47
C SER A 208 -3.64 -19.69 -30.93
N GLU A 209 -4.69 -19.88 -31.70
CA GLU A 209 -6.03 -19.55 -31.29
C GLU A 209 -6.35 -20.19 -29.94
N PRO A 210 -7.12 -19.49 -29.08
CA PRO A 210 -7.39 -19.97 -27.73
C PRO A 210 -8.14 -21.31 -27.82
N GLU A 211 -7.56 -22.37 -27.25
CA GLU A 211 -8.27 -23.60 -27.00
C GLU A 211 -9.59 -23.27 -26.27
N GLU A 212 -10.68 -23.84 -26.74
CA GLU A 212 -12.01 -23.64 -26.15
C GLU A 212 -11.98 -24.05 -24.69
N ILE A 213 -12.16 -23.04 -23.82
CA ILE A 213 -12.17 -23.24 -22.38
C ILE A 213 -13.46 -23.96 -22.01
N PRO A 214 -13.42 -25.09 -21.28
CA PRO A 214 -14.63 -25.80 -20.87
C PRO A 214 -15.61 -24.85 -20.16
N GLU A 215 -16.89 -24.93 -20.48
CA GLU A 215 -17.93 -24.14 -19.80
C GLU A 215 -17.88 -24.42 -18.28
N GLY A 216 -17.66 -23.38 -17.49
CA GLY A 216 -17.59 -23.45 -16.04
C GLY A 216 -16.23 -23.05 -15.42
N VAL A 217 -15.16 -22.98 -16.19
CA VAL A 217 -13.84 -22.56 -15.67
C VAL A 217 -13.75 -21.03 -15.66
N LYS A 218 -13.74 -20.43 -14.47
CA LYS A 218 -13.48 -19.00 -14.32
C LYS A 218 -12.00 -18.73 -14.49
N THR A 219 -11.60 -18.15 -15.63
CA THR A 219 -10.23 -17.66 -15.84
C THR A 219 -10.02 -16.35 -15.12
N GLN A 220 -9.05 -16.31 -14.21
CA GLN A 220 -8.62 -15.07 -13.56
C GLN A 220 -7.49 -14.44 -14.37
N LYS A 221 -7.58 -13.13 -14.60
CA LYS A 221 -6.56 -12.37 -15.31
C LYS A 221 -5.61 -11.74 -14.29
N PHE A 222 -4.31 -11.97 -14.47
CA PHE A 222 -3.25 -11.40 -13.63
C PHE A 222 -2.40 -10.43 -14.42
N SER A 223 -1.90 -9.40 -13.74
CA SER A 223 -0.88 -8.52 -14.30
C SER A 223 0.51 -9.12 -14.09
N THR A 224 1.31 -9.24 -15.14
CA THR A 224 2.70 -9.69 -15.01
C THR A 224 3.61 -8.60 -14.42
N SER A 225 3.20 -7.35 -14.43
CA SER A 225 3.95 -6.22 -13.86
C SER A 225 3.56 -5.90 -12.42
N ASP A 226 2.37 -6.31 -11.99
CA ASP A 226 1.83 -6.10 -10.65
C ASP A 226 0.88 -7.25 -10.30
N PRO A 227 1.43 -8.44 -9.92
CA PRO A 227 0.65 -9.65 -9.69
C PRO A 227 -0.35 -9.55 -8.55
N GLU A 228 -0.11 -8.67 -7.58
CA GLU A 228 -0.96 -8.48 -6.40
C GLU A 228 -2.23 -7.67 -6.73
N SER A 229 -2.27 -7.01 -7.90
CA SER A 229 -3.44 -6.21 -8.32
C SER A 229 -4.55 -7.10 -8.87
N GLY A 230 -5.80 -6.76 -8.54
CA GLY A 230 -6.98 -7.46 -9.03
C GLY A 230 -7.55 -6.84 -10.31
N TRP A 231 -8.08 -7.70 -11.20
CA TRP A 231 -8.78 -7.25 -12.40
C TRP A 231 -10.19 -6.79 -12.05
N PHE A 232 -10.42 -5.50 -12.08
CA PHE A 232 -11.65 -4.85 -11.65
C PHE A 232 -12.41 -4.24 -12.82
N ARG A 233 -13.74 -4.41 -12.81
CA ARG A 233 -14.66 -3.83 -13.80
C ARG A 233 -15.23 -2.52 -13.23
N LYS A 234 -14.81 -1.40 -13.80
CA LYS A 234 -15.34 -0.07 -13.45
C LYS A 234 -16.36 0.38 -14.48
N GLY A 235 -17.64 0.29 -14.14
CA GLY A 235 -18.73 0.60 -15.07
C GLY A 235 -18.88 -0.43 -16.20
N GLU A 236 -19.68 -0.10 -17.23
CA GLU A 236 -20.05 -1.07 -18.26
C GLU A 236 -18.90 -1.45 -19.22
N HIS A 237 -17.94 -0.55 -19.44
CA HIS A 237 -16.95 -0.70 -20.51
C HIS A 237 -15.48 -0.64 -20.09
N LYS A 238 -15.17 -0.41 -18.82
CA LYS A 238 -13.79 -0.19 -18.38
C LYS A 238 -13.31 -1.26 -17.42
N HIS A 239 -12.33 -2.07 -17.89
CA HIS A 239 -11.63 -3.02 -17.05
C HIS A 239 -10.23 -2.47 -16.76
N VAL A 240 -9.83 -2.49 -15.49
CA VAL A 240 -8.52 -2.03 -15.02
C VAL A 240 -8.00 -2.94 -13.93
N PHE A 241 -6.68 -3.04 -13.82
CA PHE A 241 -6.08 -3.59 -12.62
C PHE A 241 -6.17 -2.55 -11.51
N ALA A 242 -6.67 -2.96 -10.36
CA ALA A 242 -6.91 -2.08 -9.23
C ALA A 242 -6.67 -2.78 -7.89
N TYR A 243 -6.54 -1.97 -6.86
CA TYR A 243 -6.61 -2.38 -5.46
C TYR A 243 -7.90 -1.82 -4.85
N ALA A 244 -8.54 -2.60 -4.02
CA ALA A 244 -9.60 -2.15 -3.12
C ALA A 244 -8.95 -1.69 -1.82
N VAL A 245 -9.15 -0.45 -1.44
CA VAL A 245 -8.68 0.10 -0.17
C VAL A 245 -9.89 0.38 0.69
N GLU A 246 -10.01 -0.36 1.76
CA GLU A 246 -11.02 -0.11 2.79
C GLU A 246 -10.44 0.77 3.87
N THR A 247 -11.14 1.82 4.22
CA THR A 247 -10.74 2.76 5.25
C THR A 247 -11.83 2.90 6.30
N ALA A 248 -11.41 2.96 7.55
CA ALA A 248 -12.27 3.34 8.66
C ALA A 248 -11.87 4.73 9.15
N CYS A 249 -12.80 5.64 9.22
CA CYS A 249 -12.55 7.00 9.71
C CYS A 249 -13.59 7.40 10.76
N ASP A 250 -13.24 8.39 11.56
CA ASP A 250 -14.15 9.02 12.50
C ASP A 250 -15.04 10.07 11.80
N LYS A 251 -15.93 10.71 12.55
CA LYS A 251 -16.82 11.77 12.05
C LYS A 251 -16.11 13.03 11.54
N HIS A 252 -14.84 13.19 11.85
CA HIS A 252 -14.00 14.32 11.38
C HIS A 252 -13.10 13.93 10.22
N GLY A 253 -13.16 12.67 9.75
CA GLY A 253 -12.34 12.16 8.64
C GLY A 253 -10.96 11.66 9.07
N TRP A 254 -10.67 11.54 10.36
CA TRP A 254 -9.43 10.91 10.81
C TRP A 254 -9.45 9.42 10.56
N ILE A 255 -8.45 8.92 9.85
CA ILE A 255 -8.34 7.49 9.52
C ILE A 255 -7.90 6.71 10.77
N LEU A 256 -8.71 5.72 11.15
CA LEU A 256 -8.45 4.84 12.30
C LEU A 256 -7.78 3.53 11.88
N GLY A 257 -7.99 3.12 10.64
CA GLY A 257 -7.39 1.92 10.09
C GLY A 257 -7.71 1.78 8.61
N TYR A 258 -6.90 1.01 7.92
CA TYR A 258 -7.08 0.70 6.50
C TYR A 258 -6.63 -0.72 6.18
N THR A 259 -7.16 -1.27 5.11
CA THR A 259 -6.69 -2.51 4.48
C THR A 259 -6.62 -2.34 2.97
N VAL A 260 -5.72 -3.06 2.35
CA VAL A 260 -5.52 -3.05 0.91
C VAL A 260 -5.66 -4.48 0.40
N HIS A 261 -6.50 -4.67 -0.60
CA HIS A 261 -6.82 -5.96 -1.20
C HIS A 261 -6.78 -5.88 -2.72
N PRO A 262 -6.64 -7.01 -3.43
CA PRO A 262 -6.87 -7.04 -4.88
C PRO A 262 -8.25 -6.51 -5.23
N GLY A 263 -8.35 -5.67 -6.27
CA GLY A 263 -9.59 -4.98 -6.62
C GLY A 263 -10.74 -5.87 -7.12
N ASN A 264 -10.51 -7.15 -7.31
CA ASN A 264 -11.52 -8.15 -7.68
C ASN A 264 -12.13 -8.87 -6.47
N GLU A 265 -11.65 -8.60 -5.27
CA GLU A 265 -12.25 -9.14 -4.05
C GLU A 265 -13.52 -8.35 -3.69
N HIS A 266 -14.52 -9.06 -3.16
CA HIS A 266 -15.76 -8.44 -2.76
C HIS A 266 -15.63 -7.86 -1.35
N ASP A 267 -16.17 -6.65 -1.13
CA ASP A 267 -16.08 -5.89 0.12
C ASP A 267 -16.52 -6.69 1.36
N SER A 268 -17.48 -7.60 1.22
CA SER A 268 -17.92 -8.46 2.32
C SER A 268 -16.85 -9.42 2.85
N ARG A 269 -15.85 -9.76 2.03
CA ARG A 269 -14.73 -10.63 2.43
C ARG A 269 -13.59 -9.82 3.03
N THR A 270 -13.30 -8.67 2.44
CA THR A 270 -12.18 -7.80 2.80
C THR A 270 -12.45 -7.08 4.11
N PHE A 271 -13.69 -6.68 4.35
CA PHE A 271 -14.11 -6.00 5.57
C PHE A 271 -13.75 -6.74 6.86
N LYS A 272 -13.75 -8.06 6.87
CA LYS A 272 -13.37 -8.86 8.04
C LYS A 272 -11.95 -8.54 8.50
N THR A 273 -11.03 -8.36 7.56
CA THR A 273 -9.63 -8.02 7.84
C THR A 273 -9.52 -6.64 8.50
N LEU A 274 -10.24 -5.65 7.98
CA LEU A 274 -10.31 -4.31 8.59
C LEU A 274 -10.91 -4.37 10.00
N TYR A 275 -12.02 -5.10 10.16
CA TYR A 275 -12.66 -5.29 11.46
C TYR A 275 -11.71 -5.86 12.50
N ASP A 276 -10.94 -6.90 12.16
CA ASP A 276 -9.99 -7.54 13.07
C ASP A 276 -8.83 -6.58 13.43
N LYS A 277 -8.39 -5.73 12.51
CA LYS A 277 -7.41 -4.66 12.78
C LYS A 277 -7.97 -3.62 13.75
N LEU A 278 -9.18 -3.13 13.51
CA LEU A 278 -9.85 -2.17 14.40
C LEU A 278 -10.06 -2.74 15.80
N LYS A 279 -10.40 -4.01 15.91
CA LYS A 279 -10.54 -4.71 17.19
C LYS A 279 -9.21 -4.82 17.94
N LYS A 280 -8.10 -5.07 17.23
CA LYS A 280 -6.76 -5.05 17.83
C LYS A 280 -6.41 -3.65 18.32
N LEU A 281 -6.67 -2.62 17.52
CA LEU A 281 -6.46 -1.22 17.89
C LEU A 281 -7.26 -0.87 19.16
N ALA A 282 -8.55 -1.19 19.22
CA ALA A 282 -9.40 -0.94 20.39
C ALA A 282 -8.79 -1.54 21.67
N LYS A 283 -8.33 -2.79 21.61
CA LYS A 283 -7.69 -3.45 22.75
C LYS A 283 -6.38 -2.78 23.19
N ILE A 284 -5.58 -2.29 22.23
CA ILE A 284 -4.34 -1.57 22.54
C ILE A 284 -4.66 -0.25 23.25
N LEU A 285 -5.66 0.47 22.76
CA LEU A 285 -6.11 1.74 23.33
C LEU A 285 -6.68 1.55 24.73
N GLU A 286 -7.49 0.51 24.94
CA GLU A 286 -8.05 0.17 26.25
C GLU A 286 -6.95 -0.12 27.29
N LYS A 287 -5.93 -0.92 26.92
CA LYS A 287 -4.77 -1.19 27.79
C LYS A 287 -3.99 0.09 28.16
N ARG A 288 -4.08 1.13 27.37
CA ARG A 288 -3.45 2.44 27.60
C ARG A 288 -4.36 3.44 28.32
N GLY A 289 -5.54 2.99 28.80
CA GLY A 289 -6.48 3.81 29.58
C GLY A 289 -7.39 4.72 28.75
N TRP A 290 -7.53 4.46 27.44
CA TRP A 290 -8.44 5.21 26.58
C TRP A 290 -9.88 4.69 26.71
N ASN A 291 -10.85 5.60 26.66
CA ASN A 291 -12.24 5.22 26.60
C ASN A 291 -12.58 4.68 25.19
N THR A 292 -12.70 3.37 25.08
CA THR A 292 -13.01 2.68 23.82
C THR A 292 -14.44 2.13 23.79
N ALA A 293 -15.30 2.51 24.76
CA ALA A 293 -16.64 1.95 24.87
C ALA A 293 -17.49 2.19 23.61
N GLY A 294 -17.50 3.40 23.06
CA GLY A 294 -18.17 3.72 21.80
C GLY A 294 -17.62 2.92 20.62
N PHE A 295 -16.31 2.79 20.54
CA PHE A 295 -15.60 2.02 19.51
C PHE A 295 -15.98 0.54 19.55
N LEU A 296 -15.95 -0.08 20.72
CA LEU A 296 -16.31 -1.50 20.91
C LEU A 296 -17.81 -1.73 20.67
N ALA A 297 -18.67 -0.81 21.08
CA ALA A 297 -20.12 -0.88 20.80
C ALA A 297 -20.39 -0.86 19.29
N PHE A 298 -19.73 0.03 18.55
CA PHE A 298 -19.80 0.10 17.09
C PHE A 298 -19.34 -1.21 16.43
N LEU A 299 -18.15 -1.73 16.80
CA LEU A 299 -17.64 -3.00 16.29
C LEU A 299 -18.59 -4.16 16.56
N THR A 300 -19.25 -4.16 17.72
CA THR A 300 -20.24 -5.19 18.08
C THR A 300 -21.51 -5.10 17.22
N LYS A 301 -21.95 -3.87 16.91
CA LYS A 301 -23.11 -3.63 16.05
C LYS A 301 -22.85 -4.13 14.63
N ILE A 302 -21.71 -3.77 14.04
CA ILE A 302 -21.33 -4.21 12.69
C ILE A 302 -21.20 -5.73 12.61
N LYS A 303 -20.62 -6.37 13.62
CA LYS A 303 -20.54 -7.84 13.64
C LYS A 303 -21.93 -8.49 13.56
N LYS A 304 -22.93 -7.93 14.22
CA LYS A 304 -24.32 -8.43 14.12
C LYS A 304 -24.91 -8.23 12.73
N GLU A 305 -24.65 -7.08 12.11
CA GLU A 305 -25.12 -6.78 10.74
C GLU A 305 -24.47 -7.67 9.68
N LEU A 306 -23.15 -7.95 9.81
CA LEU A 306 -22.43 -8.87 8.92
C LEU A 306 -22.93 -10.31 9.02
N ILE A 307 -23.20 -10.82 10.23
CA ILE A 307 -23.77 -12.16 10.42
C ILE A 307 -25.15 -12.28 9.74
N ILE A 308 -25.90 -11.18 9.70
CA ILE A 308 -27.18 -11.14 8.99
C ILE A 308 -26.95 -11.17 7.48
N SER A 309 -25.96 -10.42 6.96
CA SER A 309 -25.65 -10.38 5.51
C SER A 309 -25.07 -11.71 4.99
N GLU A 310 -24.23 -12.40 5.77
CA GLU A 310 -23.73 -13.73 5.40
C GLU A 310 -24.88 -14.76 5.28
N LYS A 311 -25.95 -14.64 6.06
CA LYS A 311 -27.12 -15.49 5.93
C LYS A 311 -27.95 -15.20 4.67
N TRP A 312 -27.85 -14.00 4.08
CA TRP A 312 -28.58 -13.63 2.86
C TRP A 312 -27.81 -13.95 1.57
N CYS A 313 -26.51 -14.17 1.63
CA CYS A 313 -25.70 -14.57 0.47
C CYS A 313 -25.75 -16.07 0.16
N TRP A 314 -26.44 -16.88 1.00
CA TRP A 314 -26.59 -18.33 0.82
C TRP A 314 -28.07 -18.78 0.67
N ALA A 315 -28.99 -17.85 0.38
CA ALA A 315 -30.37 -18.16 0.10
C ALA A 315 -30.71 -17.98 -1.39
#